data_e40cd17c8e256640704b1e40c478a1b7
#
_entry.id   e40cd17c8e256640704b1e40c478a1b7
#
_cell.length_a   1.000
_cell.length_b   1.000
_cell.length_c   1.000
_cell.angle_alpha   90.00
_cell.angle_beta   90.00
_cell.angle_gamma   90.00
#
_symmetry.space_group_name_H-M   'P 1'
#
loop_
_entity.id
_entity.type
_entity.pdbx_description
1 polymer ?
#
loop_
_entity_poly.entity_id
_entity_poly.type
_entity_poly.pdbx_seq_one_letter_code
_entity_poly.pdbx_strand_id
1 'polypeptide(L)'
;MEISRKLKGKRQKAKAGWNLFFYAFLLLNSGFLFAQFTIPEKPSFQTSVYDYANVLSTEEKLQLEEKLIKYSDSTSTQIVVITIESLKGEDVSQLATKWSQTWGFGDAKKDNGVIILLAKAERKIAIQPGYGLEDRLTAGIGGEITRNIIIPQFKAGSYYNGLDKGTDAIFDVFKGKYKGTRKGNKDDGGIPIVFFIIIFIIILVIISRNNKGNGSGIGRTPSLLDVIILSNLGRSSGGGFGGSSGGGFGGGGGFGGGFGGGGFSGGGSSGSW
;
A
#
# COMPACT_ATOMS: atom_id res chain seq x y z
N MET A 1 -43.24 -0.97 53.00
CA MET A 1 -43.49 -1.62 51.69
C MET A 1 -43.41 -0.65 50.48
N GLU A 2 -43.71 0.61 50.65
CA GLU A 2 -43.75 1.65 49.59
C GLU A 2 -42.37 2.09 49.06
N ILE A 3 -41.37 2.20 49.93
CA ILE A 3 -39.99 2.61 49.57
C ILE A 3 -39.35 1.61 48.62
N SER A 4 -39.56 0.30 48.79
CA SER A 4 -39.02 -0.77 47.95
C SER A 4 -39.59 -0.73 46.53
N ARG A 5 -40.87 -0.36 46.35
CA ARG A 5 -41.50 -0.20 45.03
C ARG A 5 -40.96 1.02 44.29
N LYS A 6 -40.70 2.12 44.98
CA LYS A 6 -40.12 3.35 44.39
C LYS A 6 -38.70 3.15 43.92
N LEU A 7 -37.88 2.36 44.62
CA LEU A 7 -36.51 2.05 44.22
C LEU A 7 -36.44 1.09 43.01
N LYS A 8 -37.37 0.11 42.94
CA LYS A 8 -37.47 -0.78 41.78
C LYS A 8 -37.87 -0.01 40.50
N GLY A 9 -38.80 0.95 40.61
CA GLY A 9 -39.23 1.78 39.50
C GLY A 9 -38.08 2.71 38.94
N LYS A 10 -37.27 3.28 39.84
CA LYS A 10 -36.09 4.09 39.45
C LYS A 10 -35.03 3.25 38.74
N ARG A 11 -34.77 2.00 39.22
CA ARG A 11 -33.81 1.08 38.57
C ARG A 11 -34.30 0.62 37.18
N GLN A 12 -35.58 0.39 37.00
CA GLN A 12 -36.15 0.03 35.68
C GLN A 12 -36.08 1.20 34.69
N LYS A 13 -36.38 2.42 35.11
CA LYS A 13 -36.25 3.61 34.25
C LYS A 13 -34.81 3.90 33.87
N ALA A 14 -33.85 3.69 34.80
CA ALA A 14 -32.41 3.83 34.51
C ALA A 14 -31.91 2.78 33.47
N LYS A 15 -32.37 1.52 33.61
CA LYS A 15 -32.03 0.47 32.61
C LYS A 15 -32.65 0.73 31.25
N ALA A 16 -33.89 1.25 31.18
CA ALA A 16 -34.54 1.62 29.92
C ALA A 16 -33.83 2.79 29.25
N GLY A 17 -33.40 3.81 30.01
CA GLY A 17 -32.61 4.93 29.50
C GLY A 17 -31.24 4.51 29.00
N TRP A 18 -30.57 3.58 29.68
CA TRP A 18 -29.28 3.02 29.27
C TRP A 18 -29.39 2.21 27.98
N ASN A 19 -30.43 1.39 27.85
CA ASN A 19 -30.68 0.65 26.62
C ASN A 19 -30.98 1.59 25.42
N LEU A 20 -31.81 2.63 25.66
CA LEU A 20 -32.11 3.61 24.63
C LEU A 20 -30.85 4.36 24.14
N PHE A 21 -29.99 4.74 25.08
CA PHE A 21 -28.69 5.37 24.77
C PHE A 21 -27.77 4.42 24.01
N PHE A 22 -27.74 3.14 24.39
CA PHE A 22 -26.95 2.12 23.67
C PHE A 22 -27.44 1.87 22.25
N TYR A 23 -28.77 1.81 22.04
CA TYR A 23 -29.35 1.69 20.69
C TYR A 23 -29.12 2.96 19.85
N ALA A 24 -29.24 4.14 20.45
CA ALA A 24 -28.97 5.41 19.78
C ALA A 24 -27.47 5.50 19.38
N PHE A 25 -26.54 5.06 20.25
CA PHE A 25 -25.12 4.99 19.95
C PHE A 25 -24.82 3.98 18.83
N LEU A 26 -25.49 2.83 18.81
CA LEU A 26 -25.37 1.83 17.73
C LEU A 26 -25.88 2.38 16.40
N LEU A 27 -27.00 3.10 16.40
CA LEU A 27 -27.56 3.74 15.21
C LEU A 27 -26.67 4.88 14.69
N LEU A 28 -26.03 5.66 15.57
CA LEU A 28 -25.11 6.72 15.20
C LEU A 28 -23.80 6.15 14.55
N ASN A 29 -23.40 4.94 14.89
CA ASN A 29 -22.22 4.28 14.31
C ASN A 29 -22.51 3.51 13.01
N SER A 30 -23.77 3.29 12.65
CA SER A 30 -24.13 2.58 11.41
C SER A 30 -23.93 3.40 10.13
N GLY A 31 -23.57 4.69 10.22
CA GLY A 31 -23.37 5.58 9.09
C GLY A 31 -22.02 5.48 8.38
N PHE A 32 -21.05 4.72 8.88
CA PHE A 32 -19.74 4.54 8.25
C PHE A 32 -19.71 3.33 7.29
N LEU A 33 -20.72 3.23 6.43
CA LEU A 33 -20.60 2.38 5.24
C LEU A 33 -19.71 3.12 4.25
N PHE A 34 -18.41 2.85 4.28
CA PHE A 34 -17.51 3.31 3.23
C PHE A 34 -18.02 2.74 1.90
N ALA A 35 -18.39 3.63 0.99
CA ALA A 35 -18.74 3.23 -0.36
C ALA A 35 -17.46 2.69 -1.02
N GLN A 36 -17.37 1.37 -1.19
CA GLN A 36 -16.28 0.73 -1.91
C GLN A 36 -16.25 1.24 -3.34
N PHE A 37 -15.06 1.35 -3.92
CA PHE A 37 -14.91 1.73 -5.32
C PHE A 37 -15.48 0.61 -6.22
N THR A 38 -16.46 0.98 -7.02
CA THR A 38 -17.03 0.04 -8.00
C THR A 38 -16.20 0.12 -9.28
N ILE A 39 -15.47 -0.94 -9.61
CA ILE A 39 -14.74 -1.04 -10.87
C ILE A 39 -15.77 -1.07 -12.01
N PRO A 40 -15.65 -0.19 -13.02
CA PRO A 40 -16.54 -0.21 -14.18
C PRO A 40 -16.50 -1.54 -14.89
N GLU A 41 -17.57 -1.87 -15.63
CA GLU A 41 -17.57 -3.01 -16.54
C GLU A 41 -16.46 -2.85 -17.59
N LYS A 42 -15.86 -3.98 -17.97
CA LYS A 42 -14.82 -4.01 -19.01
C LYS A 42 -15.40 -3.52 -20.33
N PRO A 43 -14.85 -2.44 -20.93
CA PRO A 43 -15.37 -1.91 -22.18
C PRO A 43 -15.25 -2.93 -23.32
N SER A 44 -16.20 -2.91 -24.23
CA SER A 44 -16.18 -3.75 -25.45
C SER A 44 -15.00 -3.38 -26.36
N PHE A 45 -14.70 -2.08 -26.48
CA PHE A 45 -13.49 -1.57 -27.14
C PHE A 45 -12.42 -1.33 -26.08
N GLN A 46 -11.29 -2.04 -26.18
CA GLN A 46 -10.21 -1.99 -25.22
C GLN A 46 -9.07 -1.13 -25.75
N THR A 47 -8.58 -0.25 -24.91
CA THR A 47 -7.48 0.66 -25.16
C THR A 47 -6.45 0.62 -24.03
N SER A 48 -5.32 1.30 -24.21
CA SER A 48 -4.27 1.37 -23.19
C SER A 48 -4.40 2.57 -22.24
N VAL A 49 -5.32 3.53 -22.49
CA VAL A 49 -5.49 4.72 -21.65
C VAL A 49 -6.95 5.00 -21.35
N TYR A 50 -7.29 4.90 -20.05
CA TYR A 50 -8.63 5.21 -19.52
C TYR A 50 -8.54 6.41 -18.59
N ASP A 51 -8.84 7.59 -19.09
CA ASP A 51 -8.76 8.85 -18.34
C ASP A 51 -10.14 9.25 -17.78
N TYR A 52 -10.54 8.63 -16.66
CA TYR A 52 -11.79 8.96 -15.96
C TYR A 52 -11.68 10.22 -15.10
N ALA A 53 -10.48 10.66 -14.77
CA ALA A 53 -10.26 11.87 -13.98
C ALA A 53 -10.07 13.14 -14.84
N ASN A 54 -10.10 12.99 -16.18
CA ASN A 54 -9.88 14.08 -17.13
C ASN A 54 -8.62 14.89 -16.77
N VAL A 55 -7.49 14.20 -16.56
CA VAL A 55 -6.19 14.81 -16.25
C VAL A 55 -5.31 15.00 -17.48
N LEU A 56 -5.74 14.43 -18.61
CA LEU A 56 -5.06 14.53 -19.91
C LEU A 56 -5.93 15.32 -20.89
N SER A 57 -5.29 16.12 -21.75
CA SER A 57 -5.98 16.64 -22.93
C SER A 57 -6.26 15.52 -23.92
N THR A 58 -7.12 15.79 -24.91
CA THR A 58 -7.43 14.80 -25.96
C THR A 58 -6.18 14.37 -26.71
N GLU A 59 -5.29 15.32 -27.05
CA GLU A 59 -4.03 15.09 -27.76
C GLU A 59 -3.07 14.28 -26.91
N GLU A 60 -2.89 14.64 -25.63
CA GLU A 60 -2.02 13.91 -24.69
C GLU A 60 -2.48 12.47 -24.49
N LYS A 61 -3.79 12.26 -24.35
CA LYS A 61 -4.37 10.93 -24.25
C LYS A 61 -4.08 10.10 -25.48
N LEU A 62 -4.31 10.64 -26.68
CA LEU A 62 -4.06 9.93 -27.94
C LEU A 62 -2.58 9.60 -28.11
N GLN A 63 -1.68 10.52 -27.82
CA GLN A 63 -0.24 10.29 -27.91
C GLN A 63 0.23 9.17 -26.95
N LEU A 64 -0.23 9.21 -25.71
CA LEU A 64 0.11 8.18 -24.73
C LEU A 64 -0.48 6.81 -25.14
N GLU A 65 -1.71 6.79 -25.63
CA GLU A 65 -2.39 5.58 -26.09
C GLU A 65 -1.67 4.94 -27.28
N GLU A 66 -1.35 5.72 -28.32
CA GLU A 66 -0.61 5.25 -29.50
C GLU A 66 0.74 4.66 -29.11
N LYS A 67 1.47 5.34 -28.22
CA LYS A 67 2.76 4.89 -27.69
C LYS A 67 2.65 3.52 -27.00
N LEU A 68 1.65 3.36 -26.14
CA LEU A 68 1.45 2.12 -25.37
C LEU A 68 0.97 0.97 -26.25
N ILE A 69 0.08 1.23 -27.20
CA ILE A 69 -0.39 0.22 -28.18
C ILE A 69 0.79 -0.24 -29.04
N LYS A 70 1.58 0.68 -29.60
CA LYS A 70 2.77 0.34 -30.38
C LYS A 70 3.78 -0.49 -29.61
N TYR A 71 3.94 -0.19 -28.31
CA TYR A 71 4.80 -1.00 -27.43
C TYR A 71 4.24 -2.40 -27.24
N SER A 72 2.95 -2.52 -26.98
CA SER A 72 2.26 -3.81 -26.83
C SER A 72 2.37 -4.67 -28.10
N ASP A 73 2.16 -4.09 -29.26
CA ASP A 73 2.26 -4.78 -30.55
C ASP A 73 3.68 -5.33 -30.80
N SER A 74 4.71 -4.61 -30.35
CA SER A 74 6.10 -5.01 -30.58
C SER A 74 6.64 -6.01 -29.56
N THR A 75 6.08 -6.06 -28.33
CA THR A 75 6.63 -6.85 -27.22
C THR A 75 5.65 -7.84 -26.62
N SER A 76 4.38 -7.78 -27.01
CA SER A 76 3.24 -8.47 -26.39
C SER A 76 2.99 -8.09 -24.93
N THR A 77 3.72 -7.12 -24.37
CA THR A 77 3.51 -6.63 -22.97
C THR A 77 2.46 -5.54 -22.99
N GLN A 78 1.38 -5.72 -22.28
CA GLN A 78 0.29 -4.74 -22.17
C GLN A 78 0.54 -3.80 -20.99
N ILE A 79 0.62 -2.49 -21.27
CA ILE A 79 0.65 -1.47 -20.23
C ILE A 79 -0.62 -0.63 -20.35
N VAL A 80 -1.38 -0.58 -19.25
CA VAL A 80 -2.65 0.14 -19.19
C VAL A 80 -2.55 1.25 -18.15
N VAL A 81 -2.88 2.46 -18.55
CA VAL A 81 -2.97 3.63 -17.68
C VAL A 81 -4.43 3.92 -17.39
N ILE A 82 -4.77 4.00 -16.11
CA ILE A 82 -6.11 4.35 -15.66
C ILE A 82 -5.99 5.54 -14.70
N THR A 83 -6.76 6.58 -14.95
CA THR A 83 -6.88 7.69 -14.01
C THR A 83 -8.28 7.75 -13.44
N ILE A 84 -8.40 8.01 -12.15
CA ILE A 84 -9.67 8.13 -11.43
C ILE A 84 -9.69 9.40 -10.59
N GLU A 85 -10.88 9.94 -10.37
CA GLU A 85 -11.02 11.12 -9.53
C GLU A 85 -10.69 10.83 -8.07
N SER A 86 -11.19 9.72 -7.50
CA SER A 86 -10.99 9.36 -6.09
C SER A 86 -11.00 7.85 -5.88
N LEU A 87 -10.22 7.38 -4.90
CA LEU A 87 -10.16 5.99 -4.43
C LEU A 87 -11.37 5.60 -3.57
N LYS A 88 -12.18 6.55 -3.14
CA LYS A 88 -13.30 6.32 -2.21
C LYS A 88 -12.89 5.55 -0.94
N GLY A 89 -11.69 5.81 -0.43
CA GLY A 89 -11.17 5.18 0.78
C GLY A 89 -10.43 3.86 0.58
N GLU A 90 -10.36 3.33 -0.65
CA GLU A 90 -9.57 2.12 -0.94
C GLU A 90 -8.07 2.44 -1.04
N ASP A 91 -7.24 1.40 -0.87
CA ASP A 91 -5.81 1.50 -1.15
C ASP A 91 -5.54 1.45 -2.65
N VAL A 92 -4.67 2.34 -3.14
CA VAL A 92 -4.39 2.49 -4.57
C VAL A 92 -3.77 1.22 -5.17
N SER A 93 -2.90 0.52 -4.43
CA SER A 93 -2.25 -0.70 -4.93
C SER A 93 -3.23 -1.86 -4.98
N GLN A 94 -4.07 -2.00 -3.94
CA GLN A 94 -5.09 -3.04 -3.90
C GLN A 94 -6.15 -2.82 -4.98
N LEU A 95 -6.59 -1.58 -5.18
CA LEU A 95 -7.55 -1.25 -6.24
C LEU A 95 -6.96 -1.51 -7.63
N ALA A 96 -5.70 -1.14 -7.86
CA ALA A 96 -5.01 -1.43 -9.13
C ALA A 96 -4.93 -2.94 -9.40
N THR A 97 -4.53 -3.74 -8.41
CA THR A 97 -4.48 -5.20 -8.53
C THR A 97 -5.85 -5.80 -8.81
N LYS A 98 -6.88 -5.39 -8.04
CA LYS A 98 -8.27 -5.85 -8.23
C LYS A 98 -8.80 -5.48 -9.62
N TRP A 99 -8.51 -4.27 -10.09
CA TRP A 99 -8.92 -3.82 -11.44
C TRP A 99 -8.27 -4.65 -12.53
N SER A 100 -6.96 -4.87 -12.42
CA SER A 100 -6.21 -5.69 -13.37
C SER A 100 -6.71 -7.11 -13.47
N GLN A 101 -7.04 -7.73 -12.34
CA GLN A 101 -7.62 -9.06 -12.28
C GLN A 101 -9.04 -9.09 -12.87
N THR A 102 -9.86 -8.05 -12.57
CA THR A 102 -11.24 -7.96 -13.05
C THR A 102 -11.30 -7.82 -14.58
N TRP A 103 -10.44 -6.98 -15.14
CA TRP A 103 -10.40 -6.76 -16.60
C TRP A 103 -9.48 -7.73 -17.32
N GLY A 104 -8.53 -8.36 -16.61
CA GLY A 104 -7.63 -9.37 -17.16
C GLY A 104 -6.57 -8.79 -18.09
N PHE A 105 -5.76 -7.80 -17.63
CA PHE A 105 -4.68 -7.24 -18.44
C PHE A 105 -3.58 -8.27 -18.70
N GLY A 106 -3.01 -8.23 -19.90
CA GLY A 106 -1.97 -9.15 -20.32
C GLY A 106 -2.50 -10.48 -20.85
N ASP A 107 -1.59 -11.32 -21.29
CA ASP A 107 -1.86 -12.67 -21.75
C ASP A 107 -1.97 -13.63 -20.56
N ALA A 108 -3.01 -14.47 -20.53
CA ALA A 108 -3.25 -15.40 -19.43
C ALA A 108 -2.15 -16.45 -19.20
N LYS A 109 -1.32 -16.71 -20.22
CA LYS A 109 -0.21 -17.68 -20.10
C LYS A 109 1.12 -17.00 -19.70
N LYS A 110 1.24 -15.70 -19.99
CA LYS A 110 2.47 -14.94 -19.80
C LYS A 110 2.40 -14.00 -18.61
N ASP A 111 1.19 -13.67 -18.13
CA ASP A 111 0.94 -12.70 -17.06
C ASP A 111 1.71 -11.39 -17.26
N ASN A 112 1.76 -10.90 -18.51
CA ASN A 112 2.60 -9.81 -18.97
C ASN A 112 1.86 -8.47 -19.07
N GLY A 113 0.91 -8.25 -18.19
CA GLY A 113 0.22 -6.97 -18.03
C GLY A 113 0.89 -6.06 -17.02
N VAL A 114 0.74 -4.74 -17.19
CA VAL A 114 1.10 -3.72 -16.19
C VAL A 114 -0.04 -2.72 -16.11
N ILE A 115 -0.48 -2.41 -14.91
CA ILE A 115 -1.40 -1.29 -14.67
C ILE A 115 -0.66 -0.13 -14.00
N ILE A 116 -0.96 1.07 -14.45
CA ILE A 116 -0.62 2.33 -13.79
C ILE A 116 -1.94 2.97 -13.40
N LEU A 117 -2.25 2.99 -12.10
CA LEU A 117 -3.47 3.60 -11.58
C LEU A 117 -3.14 4.92 -10.88
N LEU A 118 -3.75 6.01 -11.34
CA LEU A 118 -3.60 7.34 -10.78
C LEU A 118 -4.93 7.79 -10.14
N ALA A 119 -4.89 8.17 -8.87
CA ALA A 119 -6.00 8.76 -8.15
C ALA A 119 -5.71 10.26 -7.90
N LYS A 120 -6.49 11.12 -8.54
CA LYS A 120 -6.25 12.58 -8.59
C LYS A 120 -6.48 13.24 -7.23
N ALA A 121 -7.62 12.96 -6.59
CA ALA A 121 -7.99 13.60 -5.33
C ALA A 121 -7.03 13.25 -4.19
N GLU A 122 -6.64 11.97 -4.08
CA GLU A 122 -5.71 11.51 -3.05
C GLU A 122 -4.24 11.72 -3.42
N ARG A 123 -3.95 12.18 -4.64
CA ARG A 123 -2.59 12.34 -5.17
C ARG A 123 -1.77 11.07 -4.99
N LYS A 124 -2.33 9.95 -5.39
CA LYS A 124 -1.70 8.65 -5.30
C LYS A 124 -1.57 8.00 -6.66
N ILE A 125 -0.47 7.27 -6.84
CA ILE A 125 -0.23 6.45 -8.03
C ILE A 125 0.25 5.08 -7.60
N ALA A 126 -0.15 4.04 -8.34
CA ALA A 126 0.39 2.69 -8.20
C ALA A 126 0.81 2.16 -9.57
N ILE A 127 1.89 1.38 -9.59
CA ILE A 127 2.36 0.59 -10.71
C ILE A 127 2.33 -0.87 -10.26
N GLN A 128 1.49 -1.69 -10.89
CA GLN A 128 1.36 -3.09 -10.55
C GLN A 128 1.66 -3.94 -11.79
N PRO A 129 2.75 -4.73 -11.79
CA PRO A 129 3.03 -5.72 -12.81
C PRO A 129 2.20 -6.99 -12.59
N GLY A 130 1.93 -7.71 -13.67
CA GLY A 130 1.49 -9.10 -13.63
C GLY A 130 2.62 -10.03 -13.21
N TYR A 131 2.28 -11.26 -12.81
CA TYR A 131 3.24 -12.25 -12.30
C TYR A 131 4.44 -12.47 -13.22
N GLY A 132 4.25 -12.48 -14.54
CA GLY A 132 5.30 -12.69 -15.52
C GLY A 132 6.30 -11.54 -15.69
N LEU A 133 6.08 -10.43 -14.98
CA LEU A 133 6.93 -9.23 -15.08
C LEU A 133 7.53 -8.79 -13.74
N GLU A 134 7.18 -9.44 -12.63
CA GLU A 134 7.61 -9.05 -11.29
C GLU A 134 9.12 -9.20 -11.07
N ASP A 135 9.74 -10.15 -11.75
CA ASP A 135 11.19 -10.35 -11.74
C ASP A 135 11.96 -9.17 -12.35
N ARG A 136 11.36 -8.46 -13.31
CA ARG A 136 11.94 -7.30 -13.99
C ARG A 136 11.46 -5.99 -13.40
N LEU A 137 10.16 -5.78 -13.30
CA LEU A 137 9.57 -4.58 -12.72
C LEU A 137 9.26 -4.82 -11.22
N THR A 138 10.32 -5.00 -10.46
CA THR A 138 10.22 -5.21 -9.00
C THR A 138 9.63 -3.99 -8.29
N ALA A 139 9.09 -4.17 -7.08
CA ALA A 139 8.58 -3.08 -6.26
C ALA A 139 9.64 -1.97 -6.03
N GLY A 140 10.91 -2.35 -5.93
CA GLY A 140 12.04 -1.41 -5.80
C GLY A 140 12.19 -0.52 -7.03
N ILE A 141 12.23 -1.11 -8.22
CA ILE A 141 12.36 -0.40 -9.50
C ILE A 141 11.11 0.45 -9.77
N GLY A 142 9.92 -0.12 -9.61
CA GLY A 142 8.67 0.63 -9.78
C GLY A 142 8.57 1.82 -8.82
N GLY A 143 8.99 1.63 -7.56
CA GLY A 143 9.06 2.69 -6.56
C GLY A 143 10.07 3.78 -6.91
N GLU A 144 11.20 3.43 -7.51
CA GLU A 144 12.19 4.37 -7.99
C GLU A 144 11.66 5.20 -9.17
N ILE A 145 11.06 4.57 -10.17
CA ILE A 145 10.39 5.23 -11.29
C ILE A 145 9.33 6.20 -10.78
N THR A 146 8.50 5.74 -9.85
CA THR A 146 7.44 6.57 -9.27
C THR A 146 8.02 7.81 -8.58
N ARG A 147 9.00 7.65 -7.70
CA ARG A 147 9.56 8.75 -6.90
C ARG A 147 10.45 9.71 -7.69
N ASN A 148 11.26 9.17 -8.59
CA ASN A 148 12.31 9.96 -9.25
C ASN A 148 11.90 10.49 -10.62
N ILE A 149 10.93 9.86 -11.28
CA ILE A 149 10.52 10.23 -12.65
C ILE A 149 9.09 10.77 -12.66
N ILE A 150 8.11 10.03 -12.13
CA ILE A 150 6.69 10.38 -12.25
C ILE A 150 6.32 11.54 -11.32
N ILE A 151 6.52 11.36 -10.02
CA ILE A 151 6.10 12.32 -9.00
C ILE A 151 6.66 13.73 -9.21
N PRO A 152 7.94 13.94 -9.62
CA PRO A 152 8.45 15.27 -9.88
C PRO A 152 7.68 16.01 -10.99
N GLN A 153 7.22 15.31 -12.03
CA GLN A 153 6.42 15.88 -13.10
C GLN A 153 5.01 16.24 -12.62
N PHE A 154 4.41 15.39 -11.77
CA PHE A 154 3.10 15.68 -11.18
C PHE A 154 3.15 16.89 -10.26
N LYS A 155 4.22 17.03 -9.47
CA LYS A 155 4.46 18.24 -8.65
C LYS A 155 4.69 19.49 -9.48
N ALA A 156 5.25 19.35 -10.69
CA ALA A 156 5.39 20.43 -11.66
C ALA A 156 4.08 20.75 -12.43
N GLY A 157 2.99 20.03 -12.14
CA GLY A 157 1.66 20.27 -12.71
C GLY A 157 1.38 19.52 -14.01
N SER A 158 2.26 18.61 -14.48
CA SER A 158 2.02 17.85 -15.69
C SER A 158 1.83 16.36 -15.41
N TYR A 159 0.58 15.91 -15.47
CA TYR A 159 0.26 14.48 -15.39
C TYR A 159 0.76 13.73 -16.63
N TYR A 160 0.58 14.32 -17.81
CA TYR A 160 1.04 13.74 -19.05
C TYR A 160 2.54 13.43 -19.03
N ASN A 161 3.39 14.43 -18.75
CA ASN A 161 4.84 14.23 -18.70
C ASN A 161 5.27 13.17 -17.69
N GLY A 162 4.56 13.07 -16.57
CA GLY A 162 4.83 12.04 -15.57
C GLY A 162 4.51 10.63 -16.06
N LEU A 163 3.35 10.45 -16.68
CA LEU A 163 2.92 9.18 -17.24
C LEU A 163 3.77 8.79 -18.47
N ASP A 164 4.05 9.74 -19.35
CA ASP A 164 4.85 9.53 -20.55
C ASP A 164 6.27 9.09 -20.22
N LYS A 165 6.99 9.85 -19.37
CA LYS A 165 8.35 9.50 -18.94
C LYS A 165 8.38 8.25 -18.05
N GLY A 166 7.35 8.04 -17.25
CA GLY A 166 7.21 6.84 -16.43
C GLY A 166 7.08 5.58 -17.27
N THR A 167 6.28 5.62 -18.32
CA THR A 167 6.14 4.51 -19.27
C THR A 167 7.41 4.26 -20.07
N ASP A 168 8.16 5.30 -20.48
CA ASP A 168 9.48 5.14 -21.09
C ASP A 168 10.46 4.42 -20.16
N ALA A 169 10.50 4.80 -18.90
CA ALA A 169 11.34 4.13 -17.91
C ALA A 169 10.96 2.65 -17.72
N ILE A 170 9.66 2.33 -17.73
CA ILE A 170 9.18 0.95 -17.69
C ILE A 170 9.61 0.18 -18.95
N PHE A 171 9.55 0.80 -20.14
CA PHE A 171 10.05 0.21 -21.37
C PHE A 171 11.55 -0.10 -21.29
N ASP A 172 12.33 0.80 -20.69
CA ASP A 172 13.76 0.60 -20.50
C ASP A 172 14.07 -0.52 -19.50
N VAL A 173 13.26 -0.68 -18.47
CA VAL A 173 13.35 -1.83 -17.55
C VAL A 173 13.20 -3.14 -18.32
N PHE A 174 12.15 -3.25 -19.15
CA PHE A 174 11.90 -4.48 -19.91
C PHE A 174 12.94 -4.74 -21.01
N LYS A 175 13.57 -3.69 -21.54
CA LYS A 175 14.71 -3.78 -22.48
C LYS A 175 16.05 -4.06 -21.78
N GLY A 176 16.09 -4.11 -20.44
CA GLY A 176 17.33 -4.24 -19.66
C GLY A 176 18.26 -3.03 -19.74
N LYS A 177 17.73 -1.86 -20.14
CA LYS A 177 18.49 -0.60 -20.30
C LYS A 177 18.35 0.35 -19.12
N TYR A 178 17.38 0.11 -18.23
CA TYR A 178 17.12 0.97 -17.08
C TYR A 178 18.29 0.91 -16.10
N LYS A 179 18.91 2.06 -15.87
CA LYS A 179 19.96 2.24 -14.85
C LYS A 179 19.33 3.01 -13.69
N GLY A 180 18.89 2.30 -12.68
CA GLY A 180 18.38 2.90 -11.45
C GLY A 180 19.46 3.75 -10.78
N THR A 181 19.12 4.97 -10.44
CA THR A 181 19.95 5.82 -9.58
C THR A 181 19.47 5.62 -8.14
N ARG A 182 20.08 4.73 -7.39
CA ARG A 182 19.89 4.69 -5.95
C ARG A 182 20.37 6.04 -5.39
N LYS A 183 19.47 6.98 -5.19
CA LYS A 183 19.71 8.05 -4.22
C LYS A 183 19.78 7.34 -2.88
N GLY A 184 21.01 7.10 -2.40
CA GLY A 184 21.21 6.70 -1.02
C GLY A 184 20.38 7.66 -0.17
N ASN A 185 19.57 7.14 0.75
CA ASN A 185 19.07 7.98 1.81
C ASN A 185 20.31 8.71 2.34
N LYS A 186 20.41 10.01 2.12
CA LYS A 186 21.15 10.83 3.06
C LYS A 186 20.43 10.53 4.36
N ASP A 187 21.13 9.88 5.28
CA ASP A 187 20.69 9.81 6.64
C ASP A 187 20.39 11.24 7.05
N ASP A 188 19.13 11.66 6.89
CA ASP A 188 18.62 12.87 7.54
C ASP A 188 18.80 12.56 9.00
N GLY A 189 19.84 13.21 9.58
CA GLY A 189 20.39 12.98 10.89
C GLY A 189 19.35 12.61 11.94
N GLY A 190 18.94 11.37 11.94
CA GLY A 190 18.23 10.76 13.04
C GLY A 190 19.10 11.01 14.27
N ILE A 191 18.51 11.55 15.31
CA ILE A 191 19.17 11.84 16.57
C ILE A 191 20.10 10.67 16.84
N PRO A 192 21.42 10.85 16.82
CA PRO A 192 22.36 9.74 16.85
C PRO A 192 22.07 8.89 18.07
N ILE A 193 22.04 7.57 17.90
CA ILE A 193 21.86 6.60 19.00
C ILE A 193 22.69 6.98 20.23
N VAL A 194 23.84 7.61 20.00
CA VAL A 194 24.70 8.21 21.02
C VAL A 194 23.96 9.20 21.93
N PHE A 195 23.00 9.98 21.40
CA PHE A 195 22.20 10.91 22.21
C PHE A 195 21.30 10.19 23.21
N PHE A 196 20.66 9.09 22.78
CA PHE A 196 19.86 8.26 23.68
C PHE A 196 20.72 7.54 24.72
N ILE A 197 21.92 7.10 24.33
CA ILE A 197 22.89 6.50 25.27
C ILE A 197 23.33 7.54 26.31
N ILE A 198 23.62 8.78 25.94
CA ILE A 198 23.97 9.84 26.86
C ILE A 198 22.84 10.14 27.83
N ILE A 199 21.60 10.29 27.35
CA ILE A 199 20.42 10.48 28.20
C ILE A 199 20.25 9.30 29.17
N PHE A 200 20.40 8.08 28.70
CA PHE A 200 20.29 6.89 29.52
C PHE A 200 21.36 6.86 30.62
N ILE A 201 22.62 7.21 30.32
CA ILE A 201 23.70 7.32 31.29
C ILE A 201 23.41 8.44 32.34
N ILE A 202 22.88 9.59 31.88
CA ILE A 202 22.50 10.69 32.79
C ILE A 202 21.39 10.23 33.75
N ILE A 203 20.39 9.54 33.27
CA ILE A 203 19.31 8.97 34.09
C ILE A 203 19.86 7.97 35.11
N LEU A 204 20.77 7.07 34.70
CA LEU A 204 21.41 6.12 35.62
C LEU A 204 22.24 6.84 36.70
N VAL A 205 22.97 7.93 36.35
CA VAL A 205 23.76 8.71 37.31
C VAL A 205 22.81 9.44 38.32
N ILE A 206 21.69 9.98 37.85
CA ILE A 206 20.69 10.62 38.71
C ILE A 206 20.08 9.62 39.68
N ILE A 207 19.68 8.41 39.21
CA ILE A 207 19.13 7.35 40.03
C ILE A 207 20.17 6.86 41.04
N SER A 208 21.43 6.71 40.61
CA SER A 208 22.55 6.28 41.48
C SER A 208 22.89 7.33 42.56
N ARG A 209 22.76 8.62 42.25
CA ARG A 209 23.03 9.71 43.25
C ARG A 209 21.90 9.85 44.29
N ASN A 210 20.67 9.45 43.94
CA ASN A 210 19.54 9.56 44.85
C ASN A 210 19.46 8.40 45.86
N ASN A 211 20.32 7.37 45.72
CA ASN A 211 20.33 6.18 46.61
C ASN A 211 21.43 6.25 47.69
N LYS A 212 21.83 7.44 48.11
CA LYS A 212 22.64 7.61 49.36
C LYS A 212 21.73 7.79 50.58
N GLY A 213 21.07 6.73 50.97
CA GLY A 213 20.24 6.63 52.17
C GLY A 213 20.19 5.19 52.67
N ASN A 214 21.20 4.84 53.49
CA ASN A 214 21.19 3.93 54.61
C ASN A 214 20.42 2.60 54.53
N GLY A 215 21.12 1.46 54.71
CA GLY A 215 20.44 0.24 55.19
C GLY A 215 20.93 -1.06 54.57
N SER A 216 21.86 -1.67 55.26
CA SER A 216 22.19 -3.09 55.29
C SER A 216 21.03 -4.06 54.92
N GLY A 217 21.25 -4.96 54.00
CA GLY A 217 20.31 -6.05 53.73
C GLY A 217 20.75 -6.91 52.51
N ILE A 218 21.32 -8.05 52.81
CA ILE A 218 21.71 -9.11 51.89
C ILE A 218 20.44 -9.65 51.19
N GLY A 219 20.34 -9.44 49.88
CA GLY A 219 19.33 -10.03 49.04
C GLY A 219 19.64 -9.72 47.57
N ARG A 220 20.39 -10.60 46.90
CA ARG A 220 20.61 -10.53 45.48
C ARG A 220 19.32 -10.82 44.75
N THR A 221 18.59 -9.80 44.40
CA THR A 221 17.59 -9.89 43.31
C THR A 221 18.35 -9.73 41.99
N PRO A 222 18.14 -10.61 41.01
CA PRO A 222 18.81 -10.49 39.73
C PRO A 222 18.45 -9.14 39.09
N SER A 223 19.50 -8.43 38.68
CA SER A 223 19.36 -7.14 37.99
C SER A 223 18.65 -7.36 36.66
N LEU A 224 17.82 -6.40 36.26
CA LEU A 224 17.18 -6.41 34.92
C LEU A 224 18.21 -6.59 33.79
N LEU A 225 19.48 -6.20 34.01
CA LEU A 225 20.57 -6.43 33.07
C LEU A 225 20.95 -7.91 32.97
N ASP A 226 20.87 -8.68 34.04
CA ASP A 226 21.15 -10.13 34.03
C ASP A 226 20.07 -10.89 33.23
N VAL A 227 18.82 -10.44 33.32
CA VAL A 227 17.70 -11.01 32.56
C VAL A 227 17.81 -10.70 31.07
N ILE A 228 18.27 -9.50 30.68
CA ILE A 228 18.43 -9.09 29.28
C ILE A 228 19.61 -9.84 28.62
N ILE A 229 20.71 -10.07 29.35
CA ILE A 229 21.87 -10.80 28.83
C ILE A 229 21.54 -12.30 28.65
N LEU A 230 20.79 -12.89 29.60
CA LEU A 230 20.41 -14.30 29.49
C LEU A 230 19.35 -14.59 28.42
N SER A 231 18.44 -13.61 28.14
CA SER A 231 17.40 -13.80 27.14
C SER A 231 17.91 -13.75 25.70
N ASN A 232 19.10 -13.21 25.47
CA ASN A 232 19.67 -13.05 24.12
C ASN A 232 20.66 -14.16 23.71
N LEU A 233 21.00 -15.07 24.62
CA LEU A 233 21.94 -16.18 24.35
C LEU A 233 21.26 -17.47 23.87
N GLY A 234 19.94 -17.49 23.73
CA GLY A 234 19.17 -18.70 23.44
C GLY A 234 18.47 -18.75 22.09
N ARG A 235 18.72 -17.84 21.14
CA ARG A 235 17.98 -17.84 19.87
C ARG A 235 18.89 -17.82 18.65
N SER A 236 19.55 -18.94 18.48
CA SER A 236 20.12 -19.34 17.19
C SER A 236 19.16 -20.30 16.51
N SER A 237 18.96 -20.07 15.24
CA SER A 237 18.60 -21.05 14.23
C SER A 237 17.12 -21.35 13.98
N GLY A 238 16.75 -21.10 12.76
CA GLY A 238 16.03 -22.06 11.94
C GLY A 238 14.53 -21.87 11.86
N GLY A 239 14.08 -21.77 10.63
CA GLY A 239 12.70 -22.10 10.31
C GLY A 239 12.11 -21.17 9.25
N GLY A 240 12.20 -21.57 8.14
CA GLY A 240 11.42 -22.06 7.06
C GLY A 240 9.99 -21.49 7.03
N PHE A 241 9.73 -20.62 6.03
CA PHE A 241 8.36 -20.28 5.70
C PHE A 241 7.90 -21.16 4.55
N GLY A 242 7.02 -22.08 4.91
CA GLY A 242 6.26 -22.90 4.03
C GLY A 242 5.29 -22.08 3.19
N GLY A 243 5.17 -22.49 1.92
CA GLY A 243 4.26 -21.95 0.94
C GLY A 243 2.81 -22.19 1.30
N SER A 244 1.98 -21.29 0.84
CA SER A 244 0.55 -21.49 0.72
C SER A 244 0.18 -21.43 -0.75
N SER A 245 -0.16 -22.58 -1.27
CA SER A 245 -0.86 -22.79 -2.53
C SER A 245 -2.31 -22.32 -2.39
N GLY A 246 -2.80 -21.53 -3.33
CA GLY A 246 -4.19 -21.13 -3.41
C GLY A 246 -4.64 -21.04 -4.85
N GLY A 247 -5.29 -22.04 -5.30
CA GLY A 247 -6.47 -22.24 -6.06
C GLY A 247 -6.70 -21.37 -7.30
N GLY A 248 -6.54 -21.97 -8.49
CA GLY A 248 -7.00 -21.44 -9.75
C GLY A 248 -8.50 -21.49 -9.88
N PHE A 249 -9.06 -20.49 -10.57
CA PHE A 249 -10.34 -20.62 -11.26
C PHE A 249 -10.10 -20.35 -12.74
N GLY A 250 -10.26 -21.40 -13.51
CA GLY A 250 -10.24 -21.35 -14.95
C GLY A 250 -11.54 -20.84 -15.53
N GLY A 251 -11.48 -20.31 -16.74
CA GLY A 251 -12.64 -19.98 -17.54
C GLY A 251 -12.25 -19.22 -18.79
N GLY A 252 -12.28 -19.89 -19.88
CA GLY A 252 -11.86 -19.76 -21.22
C GLY A 252 -12.47 -18.66 -22.08
N GLY A 253 -11.89 -18.53 -23.28
CA GLY A 253 -12.50 -17.94 -24.44
C GLY A 253 -11.74 -16.78 -25.02
N GLY A 254 -11.03 -17.00 -26.13
CA GLY A 254 -10.19 -16.06 -26.80
C GLY A 254 -10.92 -14.88 -27.43
N PHE A 255 -10.21 -13.76 -27.48
CA PHE A 255 -10.49 -12.66 -28.39
C PHE A 255 -9.17 -12.10 -28.89
N GLY A 256 -9.04 -11.95 -30.21
CA GLY A 256 -7.91 -11.28 -30.83
C GLY A 256 -7.87 -9.81 -30.41
N GLY A 257 -6.76 -9.37 -29.82
CA GLY A 257 -6.49 -7.96 -29.50
C GLY A 257 -7.03 -7.45 -28.17
N GLY A 258 -7.68 -8.26 -27.35
CA GLY A 258 -8.23 -7.88 -26.05
C GLY A 258 -7.34 -8.26 -24.86
N PHE A 259 -7.70 -7.79 -23.67
CA PHE A 259 -7.07 -8.21 -22.44
C PHE A 259 -7.24 -9.72 -22.22
N GLY A 260 -6.13 -10.43 -22.08
CA GLY A 260 -6.05 -11.88 -22.17
C GLY A 260 -6.23 -12.66 -20.86
N GLY A 261 -6.50 -11.96 -19.74
CA GLY A 261 -6.73 -12.60 -18.44
C GLY A 261 -5.47 -12.88 -17.61
N GLY A 262 -4.40 -12.07 -17.76
CA GLY A 262 -3.20 -12.20 -16.94
C GLY A 262 -3.45 -11.98 -15.45
N GLY A 263 -2.70 -12.70 -14.58
CA GLY A 263 -2.81 -12.63 -13.13
C GLY A 263 -1.87 -11.58 -12.54
N PHE A 264 -2.25 -11.03 -11.36
CA PHE A 264 -1.51 -10.00 -10.61
C PHE A 264 -1.46 -10.37 -9.14
N SER A 265 -0.29 -10.21 -8.48
CA SER A 265 -0.11 -10.49 -7.04
C SER A 265 -0.25 -9.28 -6.14
N GLY A 266 -0.09 -8.09 -6.71
CA GLY A 266 0.04 -6.87 -5.93
C GLY A 266 1.47 -6.57 -5.46
N GLY A 267 2.48 -7.26 -6.00
CA GLY A 267 3.91 -7.04 -5.71
C GLY A 267 4.51 -5.75 -6.30
N GLY A 268 3.71 -4.83 -6.77
CA GLY A 268 4.13 -3.58 -7.39
C GLY A 268 4.53 -2.48 -6.40
N SER A 269 4.41 -1.23 -6.81
CA SER A 269 4.80 -0.05 -6.04
C SER A 269 3.74 1.03 -6.07
N SER A 270 3.74 1.89 -5.06
CA SER A 270 2.89 3.07 -5.01
C SER A 270 3.65 4.28 -4.47
N GLY A 271 3.08 5.47 -4.71
CA GLY A 271 3.62 6.72 -4.22
C GLY A 271 2.56 7.82 -4.16
N SER A 272 2.90 8.93 -3.49
CA SER A 272 2.04 10.11 -3.35
C SER A 272 2.85 11.39 -3.56
N TRP A 273 2.18 12.49 -3.95
CA TRP A 273 2.81 13.80 -4.19
C TRP A 273 2.05 14.98 -3.60
#